data_13d86d5a956ceb6494d021b73d84e696
#
_entry.id   13d86d5a956ceb6494d021b73d84e696
#
_cell.length_a   1.000
_cell.length_b   1.000
_cell.length_c   1.000
_cell.angle_alpha   90.00
_cell.angle_beta   90.00
_cell.angle_gamma   90.00
#
_symmetry.space_group_name_H-M   'P 1'
#
loop_
_entity.id
_entity.type
_entity.pdbx_description
1 polymer ?
#
loop_
_entity_poly.entity_id
_entity_poly.type
_entity_poly.pdbx_seq_one_letter_code
_entity_poly.pdbx_strand_id
1 'polypeptide(L)'
;MNKIFLYLFLFLIFYFQNLVSADEKRNVIDKLKKIKSLEFKFKQKMNGVHETGICYLVFPSKLKCNYNDDKKKELIINKNRLAVTQKRYNKTYYYSVKKSPFLKMLKKNELIALVEKSILSYKDNKINFTDIDSNGKKITVFFDKKDFNLNGWEMDDQFKNKIIFFIEILSENKEIETKIFKIPT
;
A
#
# COMPACT_ATOMS: atom_id res chain seq x y z
N MET A 1 33.65 36.18 8.84
CA MET A 1 32.63 35.18 9.25
C MET A 1 33.35 33.86 9.49
N ASN A 2 33.48 33.40 10.75
CA ASN A 2 34.37 32.30 11.12
C ASN A 2 33.92 31.00 10.46
N LYS A 3 34.84 30.31 9.74
CA LYS A 3 34.60 28.98 9.10
C LYS A 3 34.00 27.97 10.10
N ILE A 4 34.40 28.05 11.36
CA ILE A 4 33.88 27.21 12.46
C ILE A 4 32.36 27.42 12.65
N PHE A 5 31.86 28.65 12.58
CA PHE A 5 30.44 28.96 12.71
C PHE A 5 29.62 28.41 11.54
N LEU A 6 30.19 28.41 10.33
CA LEU A 6 29.57 27.81 9.15
C LEU A 6 29.45 26.29 9.27
N TYR A 7 30.50 25.61 9.77
CA TYR A 7 30.47 24.15 10.00
C TYR A 7 29.47 23.76 11.10
N LEU A 8 29.40 24.54 12.18
CA LEU A 8 28.44 24.30 13.27
C LEU A 8 26.99 24.47 12.76
N PHE A 9 26.75 25.49 11.94
CA PHE A 9 25.44 25.72 11.34
C PHE A 9 25.01 24.63 10.37
N LEU A 10 25.94 24.15 9.50
CA LEU A 10 25.70 23.02 8.62
C LEU A 10 25.43 21.72 9.38
N PHE A 11 26.17 21.47 10.49
CA PHE A 11 25.98 20.31 11.34
C PHE A 11 24.61 20.32 12.02
N LEU A 12 24.15 21.48 12.51
CA LEU A 12 22.81 21.66 13.07
C LEU A 12 21.70 21.34 12.05
N ILE A 13 21.81 21.81 10.80
CA ILE A 13 20.81 21.53 9.76
C ILE A 13 20.69 20.03 9.48
N PHE A 14 21.82 19.29 9.43
CA PHE A 14 21.83 17.83 9.23
C PHE A 14 21.17 17.07 10.39
N TYR A 15 21.32 17.54 11.63
CA TYR A 15 20.68 16.92 12.79
C TYR A 15 19.15 17.09 12.76
N PHE A 16 18.63 18.26 12.39
CA PHE A 16 17.19 18.50 12.33
C PHE A 16 16.48 17.66 11.29
N GLN A 17 17.09 17.38 10.14
CA GLN A 17 16.48 16.55 9.09
C GLN A 17 16.29 15.08 9.52
N ASN A 18 17.21 14.53 10.28
CA ASN A 18 17.10 13.15 10.78
C ASN A 18 15.99 12.99 11.86
N LEU A 19 15.77 13.99 12.68
CA LEU A 19 14.73 13.97 13.72
C LEU A 19 13.32 13.98 13.10
N VAL A 20 13.07 14.81 12.08
CA VAL A 20 11.77 14.90 11.40
C VAL A 20 11.43 13.57 10.71
N SER A 21 12.39 12.95 10.05
CA SER A 21 12.20 11.66 9.35
C SER A 21 11.84 10.52 10.31
N ALA A 22 12.46 10.49 11.48
CA ALA A 22 12.19 9.47 12.51
C ALA A 22 10.78 9.62 13.10
N ASP A 23 10.32 10.86 13.30
CA ASP A 23 9.00 11.17 13.84
C ASP A 23 7.89 10.78 12.86
N GLU A 24 8.03 11.08 11.58
CA GLU A 24 7.05 10.70 10.56
C GLU A 24 6.95 9.18 10.39
N LYS A 25 8.07 8.44 10.40
CA LYS A 25 8.05 6.97 10.41
C LYS A 25 7.25 6.44 11.59
N ARG A 26 7.49 6.97 12.78
CA ARG A 26 6.77 6.57 14.00
C ARG A 26 5.28 6.84 13.86
N ASN A 27 4.89 8.02 13.41
CA ASN A 27 3.49 8.39 13.23
C ASN A 27 2.76 7.47 12.24
N VAL A 28 3.39 7.14 11.10
CA VAL A 28 2.86 6.16 10.14
C VAL A 28 2.71 4.77 10.77
N ILE A 29 3.71 4.31 11.51
CA ILE A 29 3.67 2.99 12.19
C ILE A 29 2.56 2.96 13.22
N ASP A 30 2.41 4.01 14.03
CA ASP A 30 1.38 4.08 15.07
C ASP A 30 -0.02 4.16 14.45
N LYS A 31 -0.18 4.83 13.31
CA LYS A 31 -1.43 4.80 12.54
C LYS A 31 -1.71 3.38 12.04
N LEU A 32 -0.75 2.71 11.40
CA LEU A 32 -0.90 1.34 10.89
C LEU A 32 -1.25 0.33 11.99
N LYS A 33 -0.66 0.44 13.20
CA LYS A 33 -0.97 -0.44 14.34
C LYS A 33 -2.44 -0.39 14.72
N LYS A 34 -3.10 0.77 14.62
CA LYS A 34 -4.49 0.98 15.00
C LYS A 34 -5.49 0.42 13.97
N ILE A 35 -5.11 0.28 12.71
CA ILE A 35 -5.99 -0.18 11.64
C ILE A 35 -6.20 -1.69 11.74
N LYS A 36 -7.46 -2.14 11.82
CA LYS A 36 -7.87 -3.55 11.76
C LYS A 36 -8.51 -3.89 10.42
N SER A 37 -9.31 -2.96 9.90
CA SER A 37 -10.01 -3.07 8.62
C SER A 37 -10.10 -1.73 7.92
N LEU A 38 -10.21 -1.76 6.58
CA LEU A 38 -10.41 -0.58 5.74
C LEU A 38 -11.49 -0.87 4.69
N GLU A 39 -12.36 0.10 4.48
CA GLU A 39 -13.17 0.22 3.28
C GLU A 39 -12.66 1.44 2.50
N PHE A 40 -12.36 1.29 1.21
CA PHE A 40 -11.80 2.38 0.42
C PHE A 40 -12.18 2.29 -1.05
N LYS A 41 -12.31 3.46 -1.70
CA LYS A 41 -12.29 3.57 -3.15
C LYS A 41 -10.86 3.45 -3.65
N PHE A 42 -10.71 2.91 -4.85
CA PHE A 42 -9.40 2.87 -5.50
C PHE A 42 -9.42 3.41 -6.92
N LYS A 43 -8.25 3.90 -7.36
CA LYS A 43 -7.92 4.20 -8.75
C LYS A 43 -6.62 3.47 -9.06
N GLN A 44 -6.67 2.51 -9.97
CA GLN A 44 -5.52 1.75 -10.45
C GLN A 44 -5.14 2.20 -11.85
N LYS A 45 -3.83 2.36 -12.09
CA LYS A 45 -3.26 2.60 -13.43
C LYS A 45 -2.24 1.53 -13.75
N MET A 46 -2.39 0.88 -14.90
CA MET A 46 -1.45 -0.12 -15.43
C MET A 46 -1.46 -0.04 -16.95
N ASN A 47 -0.29 0.19 -17.58
CA ASN A 47 -0.14 0.24 -19.04
C ASN A 47 -1.16 1.17 -19.74
N GLY A 48 -1.40 2.36 -19.17
CA GLY A 48 -2.38 3.31 -19.72
C GLY A 48 -3.84 2.98 -19.42
N VAL A 49 -4.15 1.78 -18.95
CA VAL A 49 -5.51 1.40 -18.52
C VAL A 49 -5.77 1.94 -17.12
N HIS A 50 -6.93 2.56 -16.95
CA HIS A 50 -7.42 3.07 -15.68
C HIS A 50 -8.60 2.23 -15.20
N GLU A 51 -8.53 1.75 -13.98
CA GLU A 51 -9.60 0.99 -13.34
C GLU A 51 -9.93 1.62 -11.99
N THR A 52 -11.20 1.55 -11.60
CA THR A 52 -11.70 2.08 -10.33
C THR A 52 -12.59 1.04 -9.65
N GLY A 53 -12.88 1.25 -8.38
CA GLY A 53 -13.80 0.39 -7.65
C GLY A 53 -13.74 0.64 -6.15
N ILE A 54 -14.30 -0.30 -5.40
CA ILE A 54 -14.33 -0.30 -3.94
C ILE A 54 -13.68 -1.58 -3.43
N CYS A 55 -12.83 -1.44 -2.42
CA CYS A 55 -12.19 -2.56 -1.76
C CYS A 55 -12.51 -2.58 -0.27
N TYR A 56 -12.50 -3.81 0.27
CA TYR A 56 -12.60 -4.15 1.68
C TYR A 56 -11.34 -4.92 2.07
N LEU A 57 -10.61 -4.40 3.04
CA LEU A 57 -9.40 -5.01 3.58
C LEU A 57 -9.63 -5.36 5.06
N VAL A 58 -9.30 -6.58 5.45
CA VAL A 58 -9.21 -7.00 6.85
C VAL A 58 -7.86 -7.65 7.07
N PHE A 59 -7.08 -7.09 7.96
CA PHE A 59 -5.81 -7.68 8.36
C PHE A 59 -6.01 -8.93 9.23
N PRO A 60 -5.15 -9.97 9.05
CA PRO A 60 -4.20 -10.13 7.98
C PRO A 60 -4.80 -10.78 6.72
N SER A 61 -4.35 -10.32 5.56
CA SER A 61 -4.42 -11.06 4.28
C SER A 61 -5.83 -11.38 3.75
N LYS A 62 -6.83 -10.54 4.05
CA LYS A 62 -8.16 -10.63 3.45
C LYS A 62 -8.44 -9.34 2.69
N LEU A 63 -8.62 -9.45 1.37
CA LEU A 63 -8.97 -8.32 0.51
C LEU A 63 -10.08 -8.76 -0.44
N LYS A 64 -11.07 -7.90 -0.61
CA LYS A 64 -12.07 -8.02 -1.68
C LYS A 64 -12.18 -6.68 -2.38
N CYS A 65 -12.10 -6.68 -3.71
CA CYS A 65 -12.31 -5.50 -4.53
C CYS A 65 -13.38 -5.76 -5.59
N ASN A 66 -14.34 -4.85 -5.70
CA ASN A 66 -15.32 -4.81 -6.76
C ASN A 66 -14.92 -3.70 -7.73
N TYR A 67 -14.70 -4.04 -8.99
CA TYR A 67 -14.30 -3.11 -10.04
C TYR A 67 -15.51 -2.50 -10.72
N ASN A 68 -15.41 -1.22 -11.09
CA ASN A 68 -16.40 -0.52 -11.89
C ASN A 68 -16.08 -0.72 -13.37
N ASP A 69 -16.25 -1.95 -13.87
CA ASP A 69 -16.04 -2.31 -15.26
C ASP A 69 -17.23 -3.11 -15.83
N ASP A 70 -17.31 -3.19 -17.16
CA ASP A 70 -18.39 -3.91 -17.85
C ASP A 70 -18.37 -5.42 -17.57
N LYS A 71 -17.20 -5.97 -17.19
CA LYS A 71 -17.02 -7.39 -16.85
C LYS A 71 -17.53 -7.72 -15.46
N LYS A 72 -17.86 -6.70 -14.65
CA LYS A 72 -18.18 -6.82 -13.22
C LYS A 72 -17.11 -7.63 -12.51
N LYS A 73 -15.85 -7.21 -12.71
CA LYS A 73 -14.68 -7.88 -12.15
C LYS A 73 -14.69 -7.78 -10.64
N GLU A 74 -14.47 -8.92 -9.99
CA GLU A 74 -14.29 -9.05 -8.56
C GLU A 74 -12.94 -9.72 -8.27
N LEU A 75 -12.19 -9.18 -7.35
CA LEU A 75 -10.93 -9.74 -6.88
C LEU A 75 -11.09 -10.10 -5.40
N ILE A 76 -10.75 -11.34 -5.04
CA ILE A 76 -10.74 -11.79 -3.64
C ILE A 76 -9.39 -12.39 -3.32
N ILE A 77 -8.76 -11.87 -2.26
CA ILE A 77 -7.58 -12.50 -1.65
C ILE A 77 -7.98 -13.00 -0.27
N ASN A 78 -7.65 -14.25 -0.01
CA ASN A 78 -7.74 -14.85 1.31
C ASN A 78 -6.46 -15.66 1.57
N LYS A 79 -5.69 -15.25 2.57
CA LYS A 79 -4.34 -15.76 2.86
C LYS A 79 -3.43 -15.60 1.62
N ASN A 80 -3.05 -16.70 0.99
CA ASN A 80 -2.12 -16.71 -0.15
C ASN A 80 -2.80 -17.02 -1.49
N ARG A 81 -4.13 -17.11 -1.51
CA ARG A 81 -4.92 -17.39 -2.71
C ARG A 81 -5.59 -16.14 -3.20
N LEU A 82 -5.53 -15.92 -4.51
CA LEU A 82 -6.23 -14.86 -5.22
C LEU A 82 -7.20 -15.51 -6.20
N ALA A 83 -8.45 -15.07 -6.18
CA ALA A 83 -9.44 -15.33 -7.20
C ALA A 83 -9.81 -14.03 -7.92
N VAL A 84 -9.82 -14.06 -9.24
CA VAL A 84 -10.30 -12.96 -10.10
C VAL A 84 -11.50 -13.49 -10.87
N THR A 85 -12.69 -12.98 -10.56
CA THR A 85 -13.95 -13.40 -11.16
C THR A 85 -14.46 -12.30 -12.11
N GLN A 86 -14.75 -12.66 -13.35
CA GLN A 86 -15.49 -11.85 -14.31
C GLN A 86 -16.95 -12.30 -14.28
N LYS A 87 -17.76 -11.68 -13.40
CA LYS A 87 -19.14 -12.12 -13.12
C LYS A 87 -20.03 -12.15 -14.37
N ARG A 88 -19.84 -11.19 -15.30
CA ARG A 88 -20.60 -11.14 -16.56
C ARG A 88 -20.43 -12.41 -17.40
N TYR A 89 -19.26 -13.04 -17.34
CA TYR A 89 -18.90 -14.23 -18.13
C TYR A 89 -18.90 -15.51 -17.33
N ASN A 90 -19.23 -15.45 -16.03
CA ASN A 90 -19.15 -16.55 -15.09
C ASN A 90 -17.80 -17.28 -15.11
N LYS A 91 -16.69 -16.51 -15.25
CA LYS A 91 -15.32 -17.04 -15.30
C LYS A 91 -14.51 -16.62 -14.09
N THR A 92 -13.85 -17.57 -13.44
CA THR A 92 -12.95 -17.32 -12.31
C THR A 92 -11.57 -17.87 -12.61
N TYR A 93 -10.55 -17.06 -12.33
CA TYR A 93 -9.15 -17.41 -12.46
C TYR A 93 -8.51 -17.41 -11.07
N TYR A 94 -7.65 -18.40 -10.81
CA TYR A 94 -7.03 -18.59 -9.50
C TYR A 94 -5.52 -18.43 -9.60
N TYR A 95 -4.94 -17.71 -8.65
CA TYR A 95 -3.51 -17.43 -8.59
C TYR A 95 -2.98 -17.59 -7.16
N SER A 96 -1.68 -17.87 -7.05
CA SER A 96 -0.96 -17.77 -5.78
C SER A 96 -0.28 -16.42 -5.66
N VAL A 97 -0.50 -15.74 -4.53
CA VAL A 97 0.17 -14.44 -4.24
C VAL A 97 1.37 -14.59 -3.30
N LYS A 98 1.79 -15.81 -2.97
CA LYS A 98 2.89 -16.09 -2.02
C LYS A 98 4.18 -15.32 -2.30
N LYS A 99 4.53 -15.17 -3.59
CA LYS A 99 5.74 -14.48 -4.05
C LYS A 99 5.50 -13.06 -4.55
N SER A 100 4.28 -12.54 -4.37
CA SER A 100 3.94 -11.18 -4.81
C SER A 100 4.33 -10.17 -3.74
N PRO A 101 5.03 -9.07 -4.09
CA PRO A 101 5.28 -7.95 -3.17
C PRO A 101 3.99 -7.38 -2.58
N PHE A 102 2.87 -7.50 -3.34
CA PHE A 102 1.55 -7.07 -2.90
C PHE A 102 1.09 -7.75 -1.60
N LEU A 103 1.52 -8.99 -1.32
CA LEU A 103 1.15 -9.67 -0.08
C LEU A 103 1.68 -8.94 1.17
N LYS A 104 2.81 -8.21 1.05
CA LYS A 104 3.34 -7.38 2.14
C LYS A 104 2.34 -6.30 2.55
N MET A 105 1.61 -5.73 1.57
CA MET A 105 0.59 -4.71 1.82
C MET A 105 -0.62 -5.24 2.61
N LEU A 106 -0.89 -6.55 2.52
CA LEU A 106 -2.03 -7.22 3.15
C LEU A 106 -1.68 -7.81 4.53
N LYS A 107 -0.44 -7.71 4.96
CA LYS A 107 0.02 -8.19 6.26
C LYS A 107 0.58 -7.02 7.06
N LYS A 108 -0.13 -6.61 8.09
CA LYS A 108 0.22 -5.43 8.88
C LYS A 108 1.68 -5.41 9.35
N ASN A 109 2.17 -6.52 9.91
CA ASN A 109 3.54 -6.61 10.41
C ASN A 109 4.57 -6.49 9.28
N GLU A 110 4.31 -7.05 8.09
CA GLU A 110 5.19 -6.92 6.94
C GLU A 110 5.17 -5.48 6.38
N LEU A 111 4.00 -4.82 6.39
CA LEU A 111 3.86 -3.42 5.99
C LEU A 111 4.60 -2.49 6.96
N ILE A 112 4.50 -2.72 8.26
CA ILE A 112 5.25 -1.97 9.29
C ILE A 112 6.76 -2.18 9.09
N ALA A 113 7.22 -3.42 8.95
CA ALA A 113 8.62 -3.73 8.70
C ALA A 113 9.15 -3.11 7.39
N LEU A 114 8.27 -3.01 6.37
CA LEU A 114 8.58 -2.28 5.14
C LEU A 114 8.84 -0.80 5.44
N VAL A 115 7.95 -0.12 6.17
CA VAL A 115 8.10 1.29 6.55
C VAL A 115 9.39 1.52 7.37
N GLU A 116 9.67 0.64 8.33
CA GLU A 116 10.85 0.76 9.21
C GLU A 116 12.17 0.75 8.44
N LYS A 117 12.32 -0.18 7.48
CA LYS A 117 13.57 -0.36 6.73
C LYS A 117 13.68 0.46 5.46
N SER A 118 12.57 1.05 4.98
CA SER A 118 12.52 1.78 3.71
C SER A 118 13.27 3.11 3.75
N ILE A 119 13.71 3.50 2.55
CA ILE A 119 14.16 4.87 2.29
C ILE A 119 12.91 5.76 2.22
N LEU A 120 12.91 6.82 3.02
CA LEU A 120 11.86 7.81 3.07
C LEU A 120 12.13 8.91 2.02
N SER A 121 11.10 9.31 1.30
CA SER A 121 11.14 10.46 0.39
C SER A 121 9.78 11.18 0.38
N TYR A 122 9.76 12.40 -0.13
CA TYR A 122 8.54 13.21 -0.22
C TYR A 122 8.22 13.53 -1.67
N LYS A 123 6.95 13.40 -2.03
CA LYS A 123 6.45 13.78 -3.35
C LYS A 123 4.95 14.08 -3.27
N ASP A 124 4.53 15.19 -3.91
CA ASP A 124 3.10 15.55 -4.04
C ASP A 124 2.33 15.51 -2.70
N ASN A 125 2.89 16.13 -1.66
CA ASN A 125 2.35 16.13 -0.29
C ASN A 125 2.17 14.73 0.34
N LYS A 126 2.95 13.75 -0.12
CA LYS A 126 2.95 12.37 0.38
C LYS A 126 4.30 12.00 0.95
N ILE A 127 4.26 11.13 1.95
CA ILE A 127 5.42 10.44 2.48
C ILE A 127 5.52 9.11 1.75
N ASN A 128 6.64 8.86 1.08
CA ASN A 128 6.86 7.66 0.29
C ASN A 128 7.90 6.80 0.98
N PHE A 129 7.58 5.53 1.17
CA PHE A 129 8.48 4.51 1.68
C PHE A 129 8.79 3.51 0.57
N THR A 130 10.04 3.46 0.15
CA THR A 130 10.48 2.57 -0.93
C THR A 130 11.30 1.42 -0.37
N ASP A 131 10.88 0.19 -0.67
CA ASP A 131 11.61 -1.06 -0.40
C ASP A 131 11.97 -1.74 -1.73
N ILE A 132 13.17 -2.32 -1.76
CA ILE A 132 13.67 -3.11 -2.89
C ILE A 132 14.08 -4.47 -2.33
N ASP A 133 13.47 -5.55 -2.82
CA ASP A 133 13.80 -6.89 -2.38
C ASP A 133 15.12 -7.40 -3.00
N SER A 134 15.60 -8.56 -2.53
CA SER A 134 16.83 -9.20 -3.02
C SER A 134 16.81 -9.55 -4.51
N ASN A 135 15.64 -9.58 -5.14
CA ASN A 135 15.46 -9.83 -6.58
C ASN A 135 15.30 -8.52 -7.38
N GLY A 136 15.54 -7.36 -6.75
CA GLY A 136 15.39 -6.05 -7.38
C GLY A 136 13.94 -5.59 -7.57
N LYS A 137 12.95 -6.29 -7.02
CA LYS A 137 11.55 -5.86 -7.09
C LYS A 137 11.30 -4.69 -6.16
N LYS A 138 10.84 -3.62 -6.75
CA LYS A 138 10.55 -2.36 -6.05
C LYS A 138 9.09 -2.28 -5.66
N ILE A 139 8.84 -1.82 -4.42
CA ILE A 139 7.53 -1.37 -3.97
C ILE A 139 7.69 -0.02 -3.28
N THR A 140 6.84 0.92 -3.62
CA THR A 140 6.75 2.22 -2.94
C THR A 140 5.34 2.36 -2.35
N VAL A 141 5.26 2.66 -1.07
CA VAL A 141 3.99 2.85 -0.36
C VAL A 141 3.84 4.33 -0.04
N PHE A 142 2.66 4.87 -0.30
CA PHE A 142 2.36 6.29 -0.10
C PHE A 142 1.47 6.50 1.12
N PHE A 143 1.84 7.47 1.94
CA PHE A 143 1.02 7.93 3.05
C PHE A 143 0.76 9.43 2.90
N ASP A 144 -0.40 9.88 3.31
CA ASP A 144 -0.68 11.30 3.39
C ASP A 144 0.18 11.95 4.49
N LYS A 145 0.72 13.13 4.20
CA LYS A 145 1.61 13.84 5.14
C LYS A 145 0.86 14.46 6.32
N LYS A 146 -0.44 14.73 6.18
CA LYS A 146 -1.24 15.43 7.19
C LYS A 146 -1.78 14.48 8.25
N ASP A 147 -2.33 13.34 7.83
CA ASP A 147 -3.04 12.42 8.71
C ASP A 147 -2.42 11.01 8.78
N PHE A 148 -1.31 10.79 8.03
CA PHE A 148 -0.57 9.52 7.95
C PHE A 148 -1.42 8.34 7.47
N ASN A 149 -2.53 8.61 6.80
CA ASN A 149 -3.37 7.58 6.19
C ASN A 149 -2.66 6.94 5.00
N LEU A 150 -2.86 5.63 4.84
CA LEU A 150 -2.41 4.91 3.65
C LEU A 150 -3.11 5.50 2.41
N ASN A 151 -2.35 6.03 1.46
CA ASN A 151 -2.85 6.70 0.27
C ASN A 151 -2.65 5.87 -1.02
N GLY A 152 -1.90 4.77 -0.93
CA GLY A 152 -1.70 3.85 -2.04
C GLY A 152 -0.32 3.25 -2.11
N TRP A 153 -0.01 2.65 -3.26
CA TRP A 153 1.29 2.05 -3.54
C TRP A 153 1.59 2.01 -5.04
N GLU A 154 2.87 1.87 -5.36
CA GLU A 154 3.39 1.61 -6.69
C GLU A 154 4.26 0.36 -6.63
N MET A 155 4.13 -0.54 -7.61
CA MET A 155 4.98 -1.72 -7.74
C MET A 155 5.04 -2.19 -9.19
N ASP A 156 6.01 -3.03 -9.51
CA ASP A 156 6.06 -3.73 -10.78
C ASP A 156 5.42 -5.12 -10.66
N ASP A 157 4.67 -5.53 -11.69
CA ASP A 157 4.16 -6.89 -11.81
C ASP A 157 5.28 -7.86 -12.26
N GLN A 158 4.93 -9.14 -12.48
CA GLN A 158 5.87 -10.15 -12.94
C GLN A 158 6.41 -9.91 -14.37
N PHE A 159 5.75 -9.05 -15.15
CA PHE A 159 6.13 -8.67 -16.52
C PHE A 159 6.83 -7.30 -16.55
N LYS A 160 7.17 -6.73 -15.39
CA LYS A 160 7.75 -5.39 -15.21
C LYS A 160 6.82 -4.25 -15.64
N ASN A 161 5.52 -4.49 -15.70
CA ASN A 161 4.54 -3.42 -15.88
C ASN A 161 4.36 -2.67 -14.55
N LYS A 162 4.43 -1.36 -14.63
CA LYS A 162 4.21 -0.50 -13.48
C LYS A 162 2.72 -0.46 -13.12
N ILE A 163 2.39 -0.83 -11.89
CA ILE A 163 1.06 -0.71 -11.31
C ILE A 163 1.12 0.40 -10.27
N ILE A 164 0.24 1.40 -10.41
CA ILE A 164 0.05 2.46 -9.43
C ILE A 164 -1.38 2.33 -8.91
N PHE A 165 -1.51 2.28 -7.60
CA PHE A 165 -2.78 2.09 -6.92
C PHE A 165 -2.97 3.20 -5.89
N PHE A 166 -3.92 4.09 -6.12
CA PHE A 166 -4.32 5.13 -5.16
C PHE A 166 -5.57 4.71 -4.43
N ILE A 167 -5.66 5.06 -3.16
CA ILE A 167 -6.81 4.77 -2.31
C ILE A 167 -7.35 6.04 -1.66
N GLU A 168 -8.67 6.05 -1.46
CA GLU A 168 -9.41 7.03 -0.70
C GLU A 168 -10.18 6.26 0.37
N ILE A 169 -9.78 6.40 1.63
CA ILE A 169 -10.38 5.67 2.74
C ILE A 169 -11.80 6.21 3.00
N LEU A 170 -12.78 5.31 2.98
CA LEU A 170 -14.17 5.60 3.29
C LEU A 170 -14.48 5.31 4.77
N SER A 171 -13.91 4.25 5.30
CA SER A 171 -14.05 3.90 6.72
C SER A 171 -12.91 3.04 7.23
N GLU A 172 -12.60 3.20 8.53
CA GLU A 172 -11.61 2.41 9.26
C GLU A 172 -12.28 1.65 10.40
N ASN A 173 -11.77 0.45 10.66
CA ASN A 173 -12.13 -0.37 11.83
C ASN A 173 -13.62 -0.74 11.95
N LYS A 174 -14.39 -0.58 10.87
CA LYS A 174 -15.74 -1.17 10.81
C LYS A 174 -15.67 -2.69 10.77
N GLU A 175 -16.65 -3.33 11.36
CA GLU A 175 -16.82 -4.76 11.25
C GLU A 175 -17.20 -5.13 9.81
N ILE A 176 -16.43 -6.06 9.23
CA ILE A 176 -16.64 -6.57 7.88
C ILE A 176 -16.86 -8.07 7.97
N GLU A 177 -18.00 -8.53 7.47
CA GLU A 177 -18.34 -9.94 7.48
C GLU A 177 -17.30 -10.80 6.76
N THR A 178 -16.77 -11.80 7.44
CA THR A 178 -15.71 -12.65 6.88
C THR A 178 -16.15 -13.48 5.67
N LYS A 179 -17.46 -13.70 5.52
CA LYS A 179 -18.03 -14.47 4.38
C LYS A 179 -17.74 -13.82 3.03
N ILE A 180 -17.60 -12.48 2.96
CA ILE A 180 -17.34 -11.79 1.69
C ILE A 180 -15.96 -12.11 1.10
N PHE A 181 -15.02 -12.64 1.91
CA PHE A 181 -13.67 -13.03 1.50
C PHE A 181 -13.56 -14.52 1.14
N LYS A 182 -14.68 -15.25 1.06
CA LYS A 182 -14.67 -16.65 0.65
C LYS A 182 -14.24 -16.74 -0.82
N ILE A 183 -13.19 -17.51 -1.08
CA ILE A 183 -12.75 -17.80 -2.45
C ILE A 183 -13.85 -18.62 -3.13
N PRO A 184 -14.33 -18.24 -4.33
CA PRO A 184 -15.26 -19.07 -5.11
C PRO A 184 -14.70 -20.47 -5.34
N THR A 185 -15.56 -21.47 -5.38
CA THR A 185 -15.22 -22.89 -5.69
C THR A 185 -15.52 -23.19 -7.14
#